data_d072dcc4642f1401bd7df49c6da364f7
#
_entry.id   d072dcc4642f1401bd7df49c6da364f7
#
_cell.length_a   1.000
_cell.length_b   1.000
_cell.length_c   1.000
_cell.angle_alpha   90.00
_cell.angle_beta   90.00
_cell.angle_gamma   90.00
#
_symmetry.space_group_name_H-M   'P 1'
#
loop_
_entity.id
_entity.type
_entity.pdbx_description
1 polymer ?
#
loop_
_entity_poly.entity_id
_entity_poly.type
_entity_poly.pdbx_seq_one_letter_code
_entity_poly.pdbx_strand_id
1 'polypeptide(L)'
;MEKIIHYCWFGDKPLPKMAKKCIKSWKKYLPDYEIKQWNENNFDVNMNNFVKGAYKNKKWAFVSDCARTYALLNQGGIYFDTDMELKKDISFLLDKDFFIGREDSGYIAAGVIGVKEKNNKIIKQLMDRYNGFESFDENKMYEFAIPKIITNILEKYSKEVDENGIEIYDKSVYVYPREYFYPLSYNHQNNIFTDNTCMIHYYDASWTPNSEQFINKLHRKFGTKGGDRIYNFFHFFSNIKKSIIGKIKNFINKKIFWASIHFHIEKRIKNLEEKMKKIKDVEYVVFQHPNWIGVGNVGKDNFEYIIEQKEVYTEKEAKKIAEVICNENKRLVIFNGFAIGWDNIAKEIKRINKNIIIKVLWHGSHALLSEQYDWVAFNTIMDLYKAKIIDEFGLVKKSMYDFYQAKGFNVSFIMNSINIDNPEKYKTEKVDNGKIKIGLYSSGDRWVKNSFNQISAVALIENAVMDAIPINEKTKKMCEIFEIEYTGEEGNLKRDELLRRIANNDINLYVTFTECAPLIPLESLEVGVPCITGDNHHYFEGTELEKYLVVTKEDNIIEIKNKIVYALENKAKILELYKKWKLDYIKKAKKSIEDFLSK
;
A
#
# COMPACT_ATOMS: atom_id res chain seq x y z
N MET A 1 27.33 25.61 -25.21
CA MET A 1 26.00 25.74 -24.58
C MET A 1 25.77 27.19 -24.21
N GLU A 2 24.55 27.71 -24.37
CA GLU A 2 24.22 29.08 -23.96
C GLU A 2 24.48 29.25 -22.45
N LYS A 3 25.08 30.40 -22.07
CA LYS A 3 25.46 30.65 -20.66
C LYS A 3 24.26 31.15 -19.82
N ILE A 4 23.16 30.38 -19.81
CA ILE A 4 21.96 30.70 -19.08
C ILE A 4 21.56 29.49 -18.21
N ILE A 5 21.28 29.72 -16.92
CA ILE A 5 20.69 28.77 -16.00
C ILE A 5 19.24 29.15 -15.80
N HIS A 6 18.34 28.29 -16.19
CA HIS A 6 16.89 28.44 -15.98
C HIS A 6 16.45 27.74 -14.72
N TYR A 7 15.54 28.33 -13.97
CA TYR A 7 14.77 27.68 -12.92
C TYR A 7 13.35 28.23 -12.87
N CYS A 8 12.43 27.45 -12.33
CA CYS A 8 11.01 27.82 -12.22
C CYS A 8 10.63 28.05 -10.75
N TRP A 9 9.85 29.12 -10.51
CA TRP A 9 9.23 29.34 -9.21
C TRP A 9 7.91 30.06 -9.39
N PHE A 10 6.79 29.35 -9.30
CA PHE A 10 5.41 29.84 -9.46
C PHE A 10 4.70 29.97 -8.13
N GLY A 11 3.69 30.88 -8.08
CA GLY A 11 2.92 31.20 -6.87
C GLY A 11 3.63 32.24 -5.99
N ASP A 12 2.85 32.85 -5.09
CA ASP A 12 3.25 34.04 -4.30
C ASP A 12 4.24 33.74 -3.14
N LYS A 13 4.70 32.51 -2.99
CA LYS A 13 5.56 32.15 -1.86
C LYS A 13 7.02 32.54 -2.13
N PRO A 14 7.74 33.12 -1.14
CA PRO A 14 9.16 33.40 -1.31
C PRO A 14 9.97 32.10 -1.42
N LEU A 15 11.11 32.19 -2.14
CA LEU A 15 12.07 31.09 -2.26
C LEU A 15 12.49 30.55 -0.87
N PRO A 16 12.40 29.23 -0.64
CA PRO A 16 12.80 28.61 0.62
C PRO A 16 14.32 28.66 0.81
N LYS A 17 14.79 28.39 2.04
CA LYS A 17 16.24 28.41 2.36
C LYS A 17 17.03 27.42 1.52
N MET A 18 16.46 26.26 1.19
CA MET A 18 17.10 25.25 0.36
C MET A 18 17.34 25.78 -1.06
N ALA A 19 16.32 26.33 -1.70
CA ALA A 19 16.43 26.93 -3.03
C ALA A 19 17.50 28.02 -3.09
N LYS A 20 17.53 28.90 -2.08
CA LYS A 20 18.57 29.96 -1.97
C LYS A 20 19.97 29.36 -1.84
N LYS A 21 20.14 28.25 -1.10
CA LYS A 21 21.41 27.52 -0.98
C LYS A 21 21.84 26.95 -2.33
N CYS A 22 20.93 26.31 -3.05
CA CYS A 22 21.20 25.72 -4.35
C CYS A 22 21.59 26.78 -5.38
N ILE A 23 20.83 27.87 -5.50
CA ILE A 23 21.13 29.00 -6.37
C ILE A 23 22.52 29.63 -6.05
N LYS A 24 22.89 29.70 -4.76
CA LYS A 24 24.23 30.16 -4.37
C LYS A 24 25.33 29.21 -4.86
N SER A 25 25.07 27.89 -4.89
CA SER A 25 26.03 26.93 -5.44
C SER A 25 26.20 27.08 -6.96
N TRP A 26 25.12 27.38 -7.70
CA TRP A 26 25.21 27.65 -9.14
C TRP A 26 26.09 28.87 -9.44
N LYS A 27 25.87 29.97 -8.71
CA LYS A 27 26.71 31.18 -8.83
C LYS A 27 28.19 30.93 -8.51
N LYS A 28 28.46 29.99 -7.60
CA LYS A 28 29.84 29.64 -7.22
C LYS A 28 30.56 28.87 -8.31
N TYR A 29 29.91 27.88 -8.91
CA TYR A 29 30.55 26.96 -9.87
C TYR A 29 30.37 27.37 -11.33
N LEU A 30 29.39 28.22 -11.63
CA LEU A 30 29.10 28.77 -12.95
C LEU A 30 28.94 30.31 -12.85
N PRO A 31 30.01 31.04 -12.47
CA PRO A 31 29.92 32.47 -12.19
C PRO A 31 29.57 33.32 -13.42
N ASP A 32 29.90 32.85 -14.63
CA ASP A 32 29.66 33.54 -15.89
C ASP A 32 28.29 33.29 -16.49
N TYR A 33 27.44 32.52 -15.80
CA TYR A 33 26.11 32.19 -16.27
C TYR A 33 25.07 33.17 -15.74
N GLU A 34 24.20 33.67 -16.62
CA GLU A 34 22.95 34.34 -16.22
C GLU A 34 22.02 33.36 -15.53
N ILE A 35 21.49 33.72 -14.36
CA ILE A 35 20.48 32.91 -13.67
C ILE A 35 19.12 33.53 -13.88
N LYS A 36 18.24 32.83 -14.64
CA LYS A 36 16.94 33.31 -15.07
C LYS A 36 15.83 32.55 -14.37
N GLN A 37 15.01 33.31 -13.61
CA GLN A 37 13.80 32.79 -13.00
C GLN A 37 12.64 32.84 -13.99
N TRP A 38 11.89 31.73 -14.08
CA TRP A 38 10.61 31.67 -14.77
C TRP A 38 9.47 31.69 -13.77
N ASN A 39 8.50 32.55 -14.01
CA ASN A 39 7.31 32.73 -13.17
C ASN A 39 6.19 33.38 -14.00
N GLU A 40 5.10 33.79 -13.35
CA GLU A 40 3.92 34.42 -13.96
C GLU A 40 4.21 35.69 -14.77
N ASN A 41 5.35 36.36 -14.52
CA ASN A 41 5.70 37.60 -15.21
C ASN A 41 6.34 37.38 -16.60
N ASN A 42 6.89 36.19 -16.85
CA ASN A 42 7.65 35.91 -18.07
C ASN A 42 7.34 34.56 -18.72
N PHE A 43 6.34 33.84 -18.20
CA PHE A 43 5.80 32.62 -18.79
C PHE A 43 4.28 32.69 -18.86
N ASP A 44 3.71 32.44 -20.04
CA ASP A 44 2.26 32.44 -20.24
C ASP A 44 1.61 31.19 -19.62
N VAL A 45 1.00 31.36 -18.46
CA VAL A 45 0.30 30.29 -17.73
C VAL A 45 -1.01 29.85 -18.42
N ASN A 46 -1.40 30.48 -19.52
CA ASN A 46 -2.54 30.10 -20.35
C ASN A 46 -2.15 29.53 -21.71
N MET A 47 -0.85 29.29 -21.97
CA MET A 47 -0.33 28.89 -23.26
C MET A 47 -1.00 27.64 -23.88
N ASN A 48 -1.50 26.74 -23.03
CA ASN A 48 -2.33 25.60 -23.43
C ASN A 48 -3.27 25.16 -22.30
N ASN A 49 -4.21 24.27 -22.60
CA ASN A 49 -5.22 23.82 -21.63
C ASN A 49 -4.61 23.06 -20.43
N PHE A 50 -3.51 22.33 -20.64
CA PHE A 50 -2.82 21.61 -19.59
C PHE A 50 -2.20 22.57 -18.56
N VAL A 51 -1.39 23.54 -19.02
CA VAL A 51 -0.77 24.56 -18.14
C VAL A 51 -1.82 25.38 -17.41
N LYS A 52 -2.86 25.83 -18.11
CA LYS A 52 -3.98 26.57 -17.52
C LYS A 52 -4.67 25.78 -16.42
N GLY A 53 -4.92 24.49 -16.66
CA GLY A 53 -5.53 23.59 -15.68
C GLY A 53 -4.62 23.35 -14.47
N ALA A 54 -3.35 23.05 -14.69
CA ALA A 54 -2.35 22.86 -13.62
C ALA A 54 -2.19 24.11 -12.76
N TYR A 55 -2.12 25.30 -13.39
CA TYR A 55 -2.01 26.59 -12.70
C TYR A 55 -3.25 26.88 -11.84
N LYS A 56 -4.46 26.70 -12.40
CA LYS A 56 -5.73 26.88 -11.66
C LYS A 56 -5.80 25.99 -10.42
N ASN A 57 -5.30 24.77 -10.51
CA ASN A 57 -5.27 23.80 -9.40
C ASN A 57 -4.02 23.95 -8.50
N LYS A 58 -3.20 24.99 -8.71
CA LYS A 58 -1.98 25.27 -7.93
C LYS A 58 -0.98 24.11 -7.93
N LYS A 59 -0.93 23.36 -9.02
CA LYS A 59 0.00 22.26 -9.23
C LYS A 59 1.27 22.75 -9.92
N TRP A 60 2.04 23.54 -9.18
CA TRP A 60 3.18 24.31 -9.67
C TRP A 60 4.25 23.47 -10.36
N ALA A 61 4.47 22.21 -9.96
CA ALA A 61 5.41 21.32 -10.60
C ALA A 61 5.08 21.09 -12.09
N PHE A 62 3.82 20.83 -12.41
CA PHE A 62 3.38 20.61 -13.79
C PHE A 62 3.40 21.89 -14.63
N VAL A 63 3.18 23.06 -14.00
CA VAL A 63 3.43 24.35 -14.65
C VAL A 63 4.93 24.50 -14.92
N SER A 64 5.79 24.15 -13.96
CA SER A 64 7.26 24.20 -14.10
C SER A 64 7.77 23.23 -15.17
N ASP A 65 7.14 22.05 -15.34
CA ASP A 65 7.50 21.09 -16.38
C ASP A 65 7.32 21.68 -17.79
N CYS A 66 6.25 22.41 -18.03
CA CYS A 66 6.06 23.12 -19.29
C CYS A 66 6.98 24.34 -19.41
N ALA A 67 7.15 25.11 -18.34
CA ALA A 67 7.99 26.30 -18.36
C ALA A 67 9.48 25.98 -18.59
N ARG A 68 10.02 24.89 -17.97
CA ARG A 68 11.39 24.42 -18.24
C ARG A 68 11.57 23.97 -19.67
N THR A 69 10.58 23.25 -20.20
CA THR A 69 10.58 22.79 -21.59
C THR A 69 10.55 23.98 -22.55
N TYR A 70 9.68 24.95 -22.28
CA TYR A 70 9.60 26.21 -23.06
C TYR A 70 10.90 27.01 -23.03
N ALA A 71 11.52 27.15 -21.85
CA ALA A 71 12.77 27.88 -21.66
C ALA A 71 13.91 27.25 -22.49
N LEU A 72 14.10 25.93 -22.36
CA LEU A 72 15.15 25.20 -23.08
C LEU A 72 14.89 25.15 -24.59
N LEU A 73 13.65 25.06 -25.03
CA LEU A 73 13.29 25.07 -26.45
C LEU A 73 13.66 26.39 -27.12
N ASN A 74 13.39 27.51 -26.45
CA ASN A 74 13.53 28.84 -27.03
C ASN A 74 14.92 29.46 -26.79
N GLN A 75 15.64 29.04 -25.75
CA GLN A 75 16.87 29.70 -25.34
C GLN A 75 18.07 28.73 -25.24
N GLY A 76 17.86 27.42 -25.18
CA GLY A 76 18.94 26.49 -24.83
C GLY A 76 19.41 26.68 -23.40
N GLY A 77 20.66 26.34 -23.09
CA GLY A 77 21.24 26.51 -21.75
C GLY A 77 20.99 25.35 -20.80
N ILE A 78 21.00 25.62 -19.51
CA ILE A 78 20.86 24.60 -18.46
C ILE A 78 19.63 24.91 -17.62
N TYR A 79 18.80 23.92 -17.37
CA TYR A 79 17.74 23.98 -16.38
C TYR A 79 18.15 23.25 -15.09
N PHE A 80 17.92 23.88 -13.95
CA PHE A 80 18.00 23.24 -12.64
C PHE A 80 16.70 23.37 -11.85
N ASP A 81 16.28 22.30 -11.21
CA ASP A 81 15.29 22.38 -10.15
C ASP A 81 15.85 23.16 -8.94
N THR A 82 14.98 23.86 -8.22
CA THR A 82 15.40 24.76 -7.13
C THR A 82 16.05 24.05 -5.94
N ASP A 83 16.01 22.72 -5.90
CA ASP A 83 16.64 21.86 -4.91
C ASP A 83 17.82 21.01 -5.46
N MET A 84 18.36 21.40 -6.63
CA MET A 84 19.60 20.87 -7.19
C MET A 84 20.81 21.70 -6.72
N GLU A 85 21.69 21.12 -5.91
CA GLU A 85 22.95 21.74 -5.45
C GLU A 85 24.13 21.29 -6.30
N LEU A 86 24.90 22.22 -6.86
CA LEU A 86 26.22 21.93 -7.43
C LEU A 86 27.23 21.72 -6.32
N LYS A 87 28.07 20.68 -6.45
CA LYS A 87 29.11 20.32 -5.47
C LYS A 87 30.50 20.54 -5.99
N LYS A 88 30.66 20.55 -7.30
CA LYS A 88 31.93 20.80 -8.00
C LYS A 88 31.70 21.37 -9.40
N ASP A 89 32.76 21.68 -10.09
CA ASP A 89 32.75 22.13 -11.48
C ASP A 89 32.12 21.06 -12.41
N ILE A 90 31.31 21.53 -13.35
CA ILE A 90 30.60 20.71 -14.35
C ILE A 90 31.00 21.07 -15.79
N SER A 91 32.16 21.66 -15.98
CA SER A 91 32.64 22.10 -17.31
C SER A 91 32.65 20.96 -18.34
N PHE A 92 32.86 19.70 -17.89
CA PHE A 92 32.87 18.51 -18.74
C PHE A 92 31.47 18.19 -19.37
N LEU A 93 30.40 18.80 -18.87
CA LEU A 93 29.04 18.65 -19.42
C LEU A 93 28.74 19.70 -20.50
N LEU A 94 29.44 20.84 -20.50
CA LEU A 94 29.06 22.02 -21.26
C LEU A 94 29.32 21.89 -22.78
N ASP A 95 30.17 20.94 -23.16
CA ASP A 95 30.44 20.60 -24.57
C ASP A 95 29.41 19.63 -25.16
N LYS A 96 28.60 18.97 -24.31
CA LYS A 96 27.60 18.02 -24.77
C LYS A 96 26.43 18.73 -25.46
N ASP A 97 25.88 18.12 -26.50
CA ASP A 97 24.70 18.67 -27.19
C ASP A 97 23.45 18.65 -26.32
N PHE A 98 23.31 17.56 -25.55
CA PHE A 98 22.23 17.38 -24.57
C PHE A 98 22.76 16.52 -23.43
N PHE A 99 22.50 16.91 -22.16
CA PHE A 99 22.76 16.05 -21.01
C PHE A 99 21.61 16.06 -20.00
N ILE A 100 21.42 14.93 -19.36
CA ILE A 100 20.39 14.67 -18.36
C ILE A 100 20.86 13.50 -17.49
N GLY A 101 20.17 13.14 -16.41
CA GLY A 101 20.56 12.01 -15.56
C GLY A 101 19.43 11.04 -15.25
N ARG A 102 19.78 9.84 -14.80
CA ARG A 102 18.84 8.88 -14.22
C ARG A 102 18.67 9.10 -12.73
N GLU A 103 17.49 8.81 -12.22
CA GLU A 103 17.19 8.82 -10.79
C GLU A 103 17.01 7.40 -10.21
N ASP A 104 16.74 7.33 -8.93
CA ASP A 104 16.54 6.10 -8.15
C ASP A 104 15.42 5.19 -8.68
N SER A 105 14.38 5.78 -9.26
CA SER A 105 13.25 5.07 -9.87
C SER A 105 13.58 4.34 -11.18
N GLY A 106 14.78 4.58 -11.74
CA GLY A 106 15.18 4.11 -13.05
C GLY A 106 14.70 4.99 -14.22
N TYR A 107 13.84 5.99 -13.97
CA TYR A 107 13.46 6.97 -14.99
C TYR A 107 14.59 7.98 -15.24
N ILE A 108 14.55 8.61 -16.42
CA ILE A 108 15.37 9.76 -16.75
C ILE A 108 14.74 10.99 -16.10
N ALA A 109 15.46 11.61 -15.17
CA ALA A 109 14.95 12.67 -14.32
C ALA A 109 15.22 14.06 -14.91
N ALA A 110 14.30 14.97 -14.73
CA ALA A 110 14.32 16.30 -15.32
C ALA A 110 14.74 17.43 -14.35
N GLY A 111 15.32 17.09 -13.19
CA GLY A 111 15.83 18.08 -12.23
C GLY A 111 17.06 18.82 -12.72
N VAL A 112 17.80 18.21 -13.67
CA VAL A 112 18.86 18.87 -14.46
C VAL A 112 18.72 18.49 -15.92
N ILE A 113 18.70 19.46 -16.81
CA ILE A 113 18.69 19.28 -18.26
C ILE A 113 19.63 20.35 -18.88
N GLY A 114 20.65 19.91 -19.63
CA GLY A 114 21.46 20.81 -20.42
C GLY A 114 21.18 20.64 -21.91
N VAL A 115 21.01 21.75 -22.63
CA VAL A 115 20.68 21.76 -24.05
C VAL A 115 21.55 22.82 -24.73
N LYS A 116 22.37 22.40 -25.69
CA LYS A 116 23.32 23.29 -26.36
C LYS A 116 22.63 24.28 -27.28
N GLU A 117 21.67 23.81 -28.07
CA GLU A 117 21.04 24.61 -29.13
C GLU A 117 19.53 24.78 -28.91
N LYS A 118 19.01 25.92 -29.33
CA LYS A 118 17.57 26.17 -29.43
C LYS A 118 16.91 25.20 -30.38
N ASN A 119 15.60 25.01 -30.21
CA ASN A 119 14.80 24.11 -31.04
C ASN A 119 15.31 22.65 -31.05
N ASN A 120 15.98 22.22 -29.98
CA ASN A 120 16.43 20.84 -29.84
C ASN A 120 15.24 19.87 -30.03
N LYS A 121 15.46 18.83 -30.85
CA LYS A 121 14.40 17.88 -31.28
C LYS A 121 13.74 17.12 -30.11
N ILE A 122 14.50 16.78 -29.06
CA ILE A 122 13.98 16.06 -27.90
C ILE A 122 13.10 16.99 -27.06
N ILE A 123 13.57 18.23 -26.82
CA ILE A 123 12.79 19.25 -26.09
C ILE A 123 11.53 19.64 -26.88
N LYS A 124 11.61 19.67 -28.21
CA LYS A 124 10.44 19.93 -29.06
C LYS A 124 9.39 18.82 -28.91
N GLN A 125 9.79 17.54 -29.00
CA GLN A 125 8.86 16.43 -28.79
C GLN A 125 8.23 16.45 -27.38
N LEU A 126 9.01 16.82 -26.35
CA LEU A 126 8.51 16.97 -24.99
C LEU A 126 7.46 18.10 -24.92
N MET A 127 7.71 19.23 -25.57
CA MET A 127 6.75 20.34 -25.65
C MET A 127 5.49 19.98 -26.43
N ASP A 128 5.64 19.28 -27.57
CA ASP A 128 4.53 18.80 -28.39
C ASP A 128 3.64 17.83 -27.58
N ARG A 129 4.24 17.02 -26.71
CA ARG A 129 3.48 16.13 -25.82
C ARG A 129 2.64 16.91 -24.82
N TYR A 130 3.18 17.96 -24.19
CA TYR A 130 2.42 18.84 -23.29
C TYR A 130 1.32 19.62 -24.00
N ASN A 131 1.58 20.08 -25.22
CA ASN A 131 0.59 20.77 -26.04
C ASN A 131 -0.55 19.84 -26.50
N GLY A 132 -0.29 18.53 -26.60
CA GLY A 132 -1.28 17.52 -26.99
C GLY A 132 -2.18 17.02 -25.85
N PHE A 133 -1.98 17.45 -24.61
CA PHE A 133 -2.91 17.12 -23.52
C PHE A 133 -4.16 18.00 -23.59
N GLU A 134 -5.34 17.38 -23.61
CA GLU A 134 -6.62 18.11 -23.67
C GLU A 134 -6.88 18.99 -22.45
N SER A 135 -6.50 18.49 -21.27
CA SER A 135 -6.66 19.20 -19.99
C SER A 135 -5.75 18.61 -18.92
N PHE A 136 -5.59 19.34 -17.81
CA PHE A 136 -4.96 18.79 -16.60
C PHE A 136 -6.01 18.07 -15.75
N ASP A 137 -5.74 16.79 -15.42
CA ASP A 137 -6.57 15.96 -14.55
C ASP A 137 -5.74 15.49 -13.34
N GLU A 138 -6.19 15.85 -12.13
CA GLU A 138 -5.49 15.46 -10.89
C GLU A 138 -5.41 13.94 -10.68
N ASN A 139 -6.33 13.16 -11.23
CA ASN A 139 -6.31 11.70 -11.12
C ASN A 139 -5.28 11.04 -12.05
N LYS A 140 -4.79 11.79 -13.05
CA LYS A 140 -3.82 11.33 -14.06
C LYS A 140 -2.42 11.95 -13.90
N MET A 141 -2.12 12.55 -12.75
CA MET A 141 -0.84 13.25 -12.53
C MET A 141 0.39 12.40 -12.88
N TYR A 142 0.33 11.10 -12.63
CA TYR A 142 1.43 10.19 -12.97
C TYR A 142 1.70 10.07 -14.49
N GLU A 143 0.68 10.28 -15.33
CA GLU A 143 0.82 10.27 -16.79
C GLU A 143 1.48 11.55 -17.31
N PHE A 144 1.35 12.64 -16.57
CA PHE A 144 1.87 13.96 -16.91
C PHE A 144 3.30 14.20 -16.40
N ALA A 145 3.83 13.31 -15.57
CA ALA A 145 5.16 13.46 -14.97
C ALA A 145 6.26 13.47 -16.02
N ILE A 146 7.05 14.52 -16.05
CA ILE A 146 8.12 14.73 -17.04
C ILE A 146 9.13 13.57 -17.10
N PRO A 147 9.55 12.91 -15.98
CA PRO A 147 10.47 11.79 -16.06
C PRO A 147 9.93 10.62 -16.90
N LYS A 148 8.65 10.31 -16.77
CA LYS A 148 8.00 9.26 -17.58
C LYS A 148 7.93 9.64 -19.06
N ILE A 149 7.56 10.89 -19.35
CA ILE A 149 7.42 11.36 -20.73
C ILE A 149 8.76 11.37 -21.45
N ILE A 150 9.80 11.94 -20.83
CA ILE A 150 11.13 12.06 -21.46
C ILE A 150 11.80 10.68 -21.61
N THR A 151 11.61 9.77 -20.66
CA THR A 151 12.09 8.39 -20.77
C THR A 151 11.45 7.72 -21.99
N ASN A 152 10.13 7.80 -22.12
CA ASN A 152 9.39 7.21 -23.26
C ASN A 152 9.78 7.85 -24.62
N ILE A 153 10.20 9.10 -24.64
CA ILE A 153 10.71 9.76 -25.86
C ILE A 153 12.07 9.17 -26.22
N LEU A 154 12.99 9.10 -25.26
CA LEU A 154 14.36 8.67 -25.51
C LEU A 154 14.49 7.18 -25.83
N GLU A 155 13.66 6.32 -25.20
CA GLU A 155 13.65 4.87 -25.47
C GLU A 155 13.26 4.50 -26.91
N LYS A 156 12.80 5.45 -27.72
CA LYS A 156 12.54 5.24 -29.16
C LYS A 156 13.80 5.39 -30.03
N TYR A 157 14.87 5.88 -29.48
CA TYR A 157 16.14 6.10 -30.17
C TYR A 157 17.14 4.99 -29.91
N SER A 158 18.11 4.82 -30.83
CA SER A 158 19.24 3.93 -30.60
C SER A 158 20.03 4.34 -29.36
N LYS A 159 20.45 3.37 -28.58
CA LYS A 159 21.21 3.58 -27.35
C LYS A 159 22.54 2.84 -27.39
N GLU A 160 23.60 3.55 -27.03
CA GLU A 160 24.91 3.01 -26.71
C GLU A 160 25.23 3.31 -25.24
N VAL A 161 26.12 2.53 -24.63
CA VAL A 161 26.57 2.77 -23.25
C VAL A 161 28.09 2.80 -23.26
N ASP A 162 28.70 3.88 -22.73
CA ASP A 162 30.14 4.00 -22.65
C ASP A 162 30.74 3.23 -21.44
N GLU A 163 32.06 3.25 -21.33
CA GLU A 163 32.82 2.58 -20.25
C GLU A 163 32.49 3.11 -18.83
N ASN A 164 31.95 4.33 -18.73
CA ASN A 164 31.53 4.96 -17.48
C ASN A 164 30.06 4.76 -17.17
N GLY A 165 29.35 3.94 -17.98
CA GLY A 165 27.94 3.68 -17.82
C GLY A 165 27.01 4.81 -18.28
N ILE A 166 27.53 5.80 -19.01
CA ILE A 166 26.75 6.89 -19.58
C ILE A 166 26.02 6.34 -20.81
N GLU A 167 24.70 6.47 -20.80
CA GLU A 167 23.87 6.08 -21.94
C GLU A 167 23.82 7.22 -22.96
N ILE A 168 24.09 6.90 -24.21
CA ILE A 168 24.13 7.87 -25.31
C ILE A 168 23.02 7.51 -26.29
N TYR A 169 21.96 8.33 -26.32
CA TYR A 169 20.87 8.17 -27.26
C TYR A 169 21.09 9.05 -28.50
N ASP A 170 20.85 8.44 -29.67
CA ASP A 170 20.94 9.12 -30.96
C ASP A 170 22.26 9.90 -31.14
N LYS A 171 23.37 9.38 -30.59
CA LYS A 171 24.74 9.93 -30.63
C LYS A 171 24.92 11.34 -30.05
N SER A 172 23.86 11.95 -29.49
CA SER A 172 23.87 13.36 -29.06
C SER A 172 23.24 13.61 -27.68
N VAL A 173 22.49 12.67 -27.11
CA VAL A 173 21.83 12.80 -25.81
C VAL A 173 22.53 11.93 -24.78
N TYR A 174 23.22 12.56 -23.83
CA TYR A 174 23.99 11.90 -22.78
C TYR A 174 23.17 11.77 -21.51
N VAL A 175 22.82 10.56 -21.13
CA VAL A 175 22.08 10.23 -19.88
C VAL A 175 23.07 9.68 -18.87
N TYR A 176 23.38 10.48 -17.87
CA TYR A 176 24.36 10.15 -16.84
C TYR A 176 23.80 9.21 -15.80
N PRO A 177 24.59 8.24 -15.30
CA PRO A 177 24.21 7.40 -14.17
C PRO A 177 23.84 8.21 -12.94
N ARG A 178 23.05 7.62 -12.08
CA ARG A 178 22.44 8.24 -10.91
C ARG A 178 23.44 8.96 -10.00
N GLU A 179 24.62 8.39 -9.77
CA GLU A 179 25.64 8.93 -8.88
C GLU A 179 26.16 10.31 -9.29
N TYR A 180 26.01 10.71 -10.56
CA TYR A 180 26.46 12.01 -11.02
C TYR A 180 25.61 13.17 -10.49
N PHE A 181 24.26 13.04 -10.55
CA PHE A 181 23.33 14.13 -10.27
C PHE A 181 22.32 13.83 -9.18
N TYR A 182 21.97 12.54 -8.98
CA TYR A 182 20.94 12.06 -8.08
C TYR A 182 21.47 11.04 -7.05
N PRO A 183 22.57 11.35 -6.33
CA PRO A 183 23.21 10.39 -5.42
C PRO A 183 22.32 10.03 -4.22
N LEU A 184 21.39 10.90 -3.83
CA LEU A 184 20.36 10.60 -2.83
C LEU A 184 19.24 9.77 -3.45
N SER A 185 18.76 8.77 -2.72
CA SER A 185 17.45 8.16 -3.03
C SER A 185 16.33 9.07 -2.54
N TYR A 186 15.14 8.92 -3.10
CA TYR A 186 13.96 9.71 -2.71
C TYR A 186 13.70 9.68 -1.18
N ASN A 187 13.93 8.51 -0.55
CA ASN A 187 13.80 8.32 0.89
C ASN A 187 15.13 8.45 1.66
N HIS A 188 16.24 8.80 0.98
CA HIS A 188 17.61 8.92 1.51
C HIS A 188 18.20 7.64 2.14
N GLN A 189 17.70 6.46 1.80
CA GLN A 189 18.17 5.20 2.38
C GLN A 189 19.19 4.46 1.51
N ASN A 190 19.09 4.62 0.20
CA ASN A 190 19.97 3.99 -0.79
C ASN A 190 20.82 5.04 -1.49
N ASN A 191 21.61 5.82 -0.73
CA ASN A 191 22.43 6.88 -1.27
C ASN A 191 23.71 6.31 -1.91
N ILE A 192 24.10 6.85 -3.07
CA ILE A 192 25.30 6.45 -3.81
C ILE A 192 26.14 7.71 -4.09
N PHE A 193 27.14 7.96 -3.25
CA PHE A 193 28.12 9.03 -3.47
C PHE A 193 29.41 8.42 -3.98
N THR A 194 29.91 8.95 -5.09
CA THR A 194 31.16 8.55 -5.72
C THR A 194 32.01 9.81 -6.07
N ASP A 195 33.21 9.61 -6.56
CA ASP A 195 34.03 10.71 -7.09
C ASP A 195 33.40 11.38 -8.32
N ASN A 196 32.45 10.71 -8.98
CA ASN A 196 31.67 11.25 -10.09
C ASN A 196 30.55 12.20 -9.64
N THR A 197 30.15 12.17 -8.35
CA THR A 197 29.07 13.01 -7.86
C THR A 197 29.40 14.49 -7.99
N CYS A 198 28.70 15.19 -8.88
CA CYS A 198 28.86 16.63 -9.12
C CYS A 198 27.65 17.47 -8.73
N MET A 199 26.48 16.84 -8.58
CA MET A 199 25.24 17.48 -8.14
C MET A 199 24.53 16.64 -7.08
N ILE A 200 23.66 17.29 -6.31
CA ILE A 200 22.79 16.62 -5.34
C ILE A 200 21.38 17.16 -5.52
N HIS A 201 20.44 16.28 -5.84
CA HIS A 201 19.01 16.56 -5.79
C HIS A 201 18.47 16.23 -4.40
N TYR A 202 17.88 17.22 -3.75
CA TYR A 202 17.40 17.07 -2.36
C TYR A 202 16.00 16.51 -2.24
N TYR A 203 15.27 16.35 -3.34
CA TYR A 203 13.89 15.87 -3.38
C TYR A 203 12.99 16.63 -2.39
N ASP A 204 13.11 17.98 -2.33
CA ASP A 204 12.34 18.82 -1.39
C ASP A 204 10.83 18.71 -1.62
N ALA A 205 10.45 18.16 -2.80
CA ALA A 205 9.08 17.77 -3.18
C ALA A 205 8.06 18.86 -2.80
N SER A 206 8.39 20.13 -3.08
CA SER A 206 7.57 21.29 -2.72
C SER A 206 6.18 21.29 -3.38
N TRP A 207 5.99 20.42 -4.38
CA TRP A 207 4.75 20.20 -5.11
C TRP A 207 3.83 19.13 -4.48
N THR A 208 4.37 18.27 -3.60
CA THR A 208 3.56 17.26 -2.92
C THR A 208 2.72 17.88 -1.82
N PRO A 209 1.60 17.25 -1.43
CA PRO A 209 0.82 17.70 -0.29
C PRO A 209 1.67 17.86 0.96
N ASN A 210 1.36 18.84 1.80
CA ASN A 210 2.11 19.10 3.04
C ASN A 210 2.28 17.86 3.92
N SER A 211 1.34 16.92 3.85
CA SER A 211 1.41 15.61 4.53
C SER A 211 2.56 14.74 4.01
N GLU A 212 2.74 14.68 2.70
CA GLU A 212 3.85 13.92 2.09
C GLU A 212 5.20 14.59 2.31
N GLN A 213 5.26 15.92 2.21
CA GLN A 213 6.47 16.67 2.57
C GLN A 213 6.87 16.42 4.02
N PHE A 214 5.90 16.33 4.91
CA PHE A 214 6.15 16.08 6.31
C PHE A 214 6.64 14.66 6.55
N ILE A 215 6.01 13.63 5.94
CA ILE A 215 6.47 12.25 6.06
C ILE A 215 7.87 12.08 5.47
N ASN A 216 8.16 12.68 4.32
CA ASN A 216 9.48 12.63 3.71
C ASN A 216 10.56 13.27 4.60
N LYS A 217 10.26 14.38 5.26
CA LYS A 217 11.17 14.99 6.27
C LYS A 217 11.40 14.08 7.47
N LEU A 218 10.37 13.36 7.90
CA LEU A 218 10.49 12.39 8.97
C LEU A 218 11.29 11.16 8.57
N HIS A 219 11.07 10.64 7.35
CA HIS A 219 11.85 9.54 6.79
C HIS A 219 13.34 9.88 6.69
N ARG A 220 13.66 11.08 6.24
CA ARG A 220 15.04 11.57 6.14
C ARG A 220 15.72 11.70 7.51
N LYS A 221 14.98 12.10 8.55
CA LYS A 221 15.53 12.35 9.88
C LYS A 221 15.58 11.11 10.78
N PHE A 222 14.62 10.19 10.64
CA PHE A 222 14.42 9.09 11.57
C PHE A 222 14.40 7.71 10.87
N GLY A 223 14.72 7.65 9.57
CA GLY A 223 14.54 6.48 8.70
C GLY A 223 13.07 6.22 8.39
N THR A 224 12.77 5.35 7.39
CA THR A 224 11.38 5.06 7.01
C THR A 224 10.56 4.54 8.18
N LYS A 225 11.10 3.58 8.95
CA LYS A 225 10.41 3.01 10.14
C LYS A 225 10.08 4.06 11.21
N GLY A 226 11.03 4.93 11.54
CA GLY A 226 10.85 6.00 12.52
C GLY A 226 9.95 7.12 12.00
N GLY A 227 10.13 7.48 10.75
CA GLY A 227 9.34 8.51 10.06
C GLY A 227 7.88 8.11 9.90
N ASP A 228 7.58 6.87 9.48
CA ASP A 228 6.22 6.35 9.37
C ASP A 228 5.50 6.31 10.73
N ARG A 229 6.19 5.89 11.78
CA ARG A 229 5.64 5.92 13.14
C ARG A 229 5.20 7.32 13.55
N ILE A 230 6.06 8.31 13.28
CA ILE A 230 5.80 9.71 13.62
C ILE A 230 4.74 10.32 12.68
N TYR A 231 4.77 10.00 11.38
CA TYR A 231 3.79 10.50 10.41
C TYR A 231 2.38 9.98 10.68
N ASN A 232 2.21 8.68 10.91
CA ASN A 232 0.90 8.09 11.22
C ASN A 232 0.34 8.66 12.52
N PHE A 233 1.20 8.96 13.47
CA PHE A 233 0.84 9.72 14.68
C PHE A 233 0.27 11.11 14.34
N PHE A 234 0.92 11.86 13.44
CA PHE A 234 0.46 13.20 13.07
C PHE A 234 -0.73 13.19 12.10
N HIS A 235 -0.82 12.20 11.21
CA HIS A 235 -1.91 12.10 10.22
C HIS A 235 -3.26 11.83 10.88
N PHE A 236 -3.31 11.05 11.94
CA PHE A 236 -4.50 10.81 12.74
C PHE A 236 -5.11 12.12 13.29
N PHE A 237 -4.25 13.07 13.70
CA PHE A 237 -4.70 14.36 14.22
C PHE A 237 -5.05 15.40 13.15
N SER A 238 -4.53 15.25 11.94
CA SER A 238 -4.81 16.16 10.82
C SER A 238 -6.27 16.06 10.34
N ASN A 239 -6.85 14.86 10.38
CA ASN A 239 -8.23 14.63 9.96
C ASN A 239 -9.28 15.24 10.91
N ILE A 240 -8.92 15.48 12.18
CA ILE A 240 -9.76 16.22 13.14
C ILE A 240 -9.72 17.72 12.89
N LYS A 241 -8.69 18.24 12.22
CA LYS A 241 -8.44 19.68 12.02
C LYS A 241 -9.20 20.36 10.88
N LYS A 242 -9.90 19.64 10.02
CA LYS A 242 -10.66 20.26 8.90
C LYS A 242 -11.91 21.00 9.33
N SER A 243 -12.30 20.95 10.61
CA SER A 243 -13.56 21.54 11.09
C SER A 243 -13.47 22.82 11.93
N ILE A 244 -12.36 23.19 12.54
CA ILE A 244 -12.33 24.40 13.39
C ILE A 244 -10.95 25.07 13.40
N ILE A 245 -10.90 26.34 12.98
CA ILE A 245 -10.00 27.44 13.34
C ILE A 245 -8.70 27.59 12.52
N GLY A 246 -8.77 28.36 11.49
CA GLY A 246 -7.68 29.25 11.06
C GLY A 246 -7.63 30.50 11.95
N LYS A 247 -6.51 30.72 12.58
CA LYS A 247 -6.10 31.93 13.34
C LYS A 247 -6.06 31.80 14.86
N ILE A 248 -5.09 31.07 15.40
CA ILE A 248 -4.36 31.52 16.61
C ILE A 248 -3.01 30.77 16.61
N LYS A 249 -1.91 31.54 16.61
CA LYS A 249 -0.56 31.07 16.25
C LYS A 249 0.25 30.41 17.36
N ASN A 250 0.89 29.36 16.96
CA ASN A 250 2.21 28.80 17.29
C ASN A 250 2.67 28.59 18.74
N PHE A 251 2.30 29.32 19.74
CA PHE A 251 2.81 29.13 21.10
C PHE A 251 1.80 28.40 22.02
N ILE A 252 0.54 28.66 21.83
CA ILE A 252 -0.58 27.99 22.52
C ILE A 252 -0.77 26.57 21.97
N ASN A 253 -0.49 26.36 20.68
CA ASN A 253 -0.68 25.10 19.97
C ASN A 253 0.16 23.93 20.51
N LYS A 254 1.35 24.17 21.03
CA LYS A 254 2.21 23.10 21.56
C LYS A 254 1.68 22.52 22.89
N LYS A 255 1.20 23.38 23.79
CA LYS A 255 0.62 22.94 25.09
C LYS A 255 -0.77 22.31 24.89
N ILE A 256 -1.62 22.88 24.04
CA ILE A 256 -2.95 22.35 23.75
C ILE A 256 -2.85 21.03 22.98
N PHE A 257 -1.89 20.89 22.05
CA PHE A 257 -1.61 19.67 21.31
C PHE A 257 -1.23 18.52 22.25
N TRP A 258 -0.28 18.73 23.16
CA TRP A 258 0.11 17.71 24.15
C TRP A 258 -1.01 17.40 25.16
N ALA A 259 -1.79 18.39 25.56
CA ALA A 259 -2.96 18.19 26.39
C ALA A 259 -4.06 17.40 25.68
N SER A 260 -4.29 17.65 24.37
CA SER A 260 -5.23 16.88 23.56
C SER A 260 -4.80 15.43 23.38
N ILE A 261 -3.51 15.18 23.10
CA ILE A 261 -2.95 13.82 23.05
C ILE A 261 -3.13 13.12 24.38
N HIS A 262 -2.77 13.79 25.46
CA HIS A 262 -2.90 13.24 26.81
C HIS A 262 -4.35 12.90 27.13
N PHE A 263 -5.28 13.79 26.84
CA PHE A 263 -6.72 13.56 27.01
C PHE A 263 -7.22 12.36 26.20
N HIS A 264 -6.78 12.20 24.94
CA HIS A 264 -7.18 11.06 24.12
C HIS A 264 -6.58 9.74 24.61
N ILE A 265 -5.33 9.73 25.05
CA ILE A 265 -4.71 8.56 25.70
C ILE A 265 -5.49 8.20 26.97
N GLU A 266 -5.74 9.15 27.86
CA GLU A 266 -6.49 8.90 29.10
C GLU A 266 -7.90 8.35 28.82
N LYS A 267 -8.61 8.90 27.82
CA LYS A 267 -9.91 8.39 27.41
C LYS A 267 -9.84 6.94 26.89
N ARG A 268 -8.81 6.61 26.10
CA ARG A 268 -8.59 5.23 25.61
C ARG A 268 -8.27 4.28 26.76
N ILE A 269 -7.41 4.69 27.69
CA ILE A 269 -7.06 3.90 28.87
C ILE A 269 -8.29 3.66 29.74
N LYS A 270 -9.07 4.70 30.05
CA LYS A 270 -10.31 4.55 30.81
C LYS A 270 -11.31 3.59 30.15
N ASN A 271 -11.47 3.68 28.82
CA ASN A 271 -12.31 2.74 28.09
C ASN A 271 -11.76 1.30 28.15
N LEU A 272 -10.44 1.14 28.11
CA LEU A 272 -9.80 -0.17 28.28
C LEU A 272 -10.05 -0.71 29.68
N GLU A 273 -9.86 0.09 30.73
CA GLU A 273 -10.14 -0.29 32.12
C GLU A 273 -11.59 -0.75 32.31
N GLU A 274 -12.56 0.00 31.74
CA GLU A 274 -13.98 -0.36 31.79
C GLU A 274 -14.28 -1.71 31.09
N LYS A 275 -13.64 -1.96 29.94
CA LYS A 275 -13.75 -3.24 29.22
C LYS A 275 -13.07 -4.37 30.00
N MET A 276 -11.87 -4.16 30.54
CA MET A 276 -11.14 -5.17 31.29
C MET A 276 -11.89 -5.57 32.58
N LYS A 277 -12.51 -4.63 33.29
CA LYS A 277 -13.36 -4.92 34.47
C LYS A 277 -14.53 -5.85 34.14
N LYS A 278 -15.09 -5.79 32.92
CA LYS A 278 -16.18 -6.68 32.50
C LYS A 278 -15.74 -8.13 32.32
N ILE A 279 -14.45 -8.37 32.13
CA ILE A 279 -13.84 -9.68 31.93
C ILE A 279 -12.83 -10.02 33.06
N LYS A 280 -13.00 -9.44 34.25
CA LYS A 280 -12.07 -9.62 35.38
C LYS A 280 -11.88 -11.09 35.79
N ASP A 281 -12.94 -11.90 35.67
CA ASP A 281 -12.95 -13.30 36.09
C ASP A 281 -12.42 -14.25 34.99
N VAL A 282 -11.97 -13.71 33.85
CA VAL A 282 -11.43 -14.47 32.72
C VAL A 282 -9.93 -14.38 32.71
N GLU A 283 -9.24 -15.50 32.57
CA GLU A 283 -7.79 -15.59 32.63
C GLU A 283 -7.07 -15.05 31.38
N TYR A 284 -7.79 -14.87 30.26
CA TYR A 284 -7.18 -14.41 29.01
C TYR A 284 -7.86 -13.17 28.44
N VAL A 285 -7.15 -12.48 27.54
CA VAL A 285 -7.68 -11.38 26.74
C VAL A 285 -7.10 -11.43 25.34
N VAL A 286 -7.93 -11.15 24.35
CA VAL A 286 -7.52 -11.07 22.93
C VAL A 286 -7.59 -9.62 22.47
N PHE A 287 -6.45 -9.09 22.01
CA PHE A 287 -6.41 -7.79 21.37
C PHE A 287 -6.58 -7.93 19.85
N GLN A 288 -7.47 -7.13 19.28
CA GLN A 288 -7.84 -7.15 17.89
C GLN A 288 -7.92 -5.73 17.34
N HIS A 289 -7.37 -5.53 16.13
CA HIS A 289 -7.46 -4.23 15.48
C HIS A 289 -8.86 -3.99 14.90
N PRO A 290 -9.55 -2.85 15.23
CA PRO A 290 -10.95 -2.64 14.85
C PRO A 290 -11.19 -2.50 13.33
N ASN A 291 -10.16 -2.08 12.57
CA ASN A 291 -10.28 -1.82 11.13
C ASN A 291 -9.91 -3.04 10.26
N TRP A 292 -9.46 -4.16 10.84
CA TRP A 292 -9.11 -5.37 10.09
C TRP A 292 -10.31 -6.30 10.00
N ILE A 293 -11.18 -6.05 9.01
CA ILE A 293 -12.49 -6.71 8.90
C ILE A 293 -12.36 -8.24 8.87
N GLY A 294 -11.49 -8.79 8.00
CA GLY A 294 -11.29 -10.24 7.88
C GLY A 294 -10.75 -10.88 9.17
N VAL A 295 -9.65 -10.35 9.70
CA VAL A 295 -9.05 -10.80 10.97
C VAL A 295 -10.02 -10.61 12.13
N GLY A 296 -10.80 -9.52 12.10
CA GLY A 296 -11.80 -9.21 13.10
C GLY A 296 -12.96 -10.19 13.13
N ASN A 297 -13.44 -10.64 11.99
CA ASN A 297 -14.48 -11.66 11.91
C ASN A 297 -13.97 -13.00 12.42
N VAL A 298 -12.75 -13.41 12.03
CA VAL A 298 -12.09 -14.62 12.57
C VAL A 298 -11.96 -14.55 14.08
N GLY A 299 -11.53 -13.40 14.62
CA GLY A 299 -11.42 -13.21 16.06
C GLY A 299 -12.75 -13.43 16.77
N LYS A 300 -13.84 -12.83 16.28
CA LYS A 300 -15.19 -12.98 16.85
C LYS A 300 -15.74 -14.40 16.75
N ASP A 301 -15.37 -15.13 15.71
CA ASP A 301 -15.78 -16.52 15.54
C ASP A 301 -14.96 -17.49 16.44
N ASN A 302 -13.72 -17.12 16.78
CA ASN A 302 -12.77 -17.95 17.51
C ASN A 302 -12.72 -17.67 19.02
N PHE A 303 -12.96 -16.41 19.45
CA PHE A 303 -12.73 -15.97 20.83
C PHE A 303 -13.93 -15.21 21.40
N GLU A 304 -14.22 -15.47 22.66
CA GLU A 304 -15.31 -14.80 23.39
C GLU A 304 -14.89 -13.43 23.96
N TYR A 305 -13.65 -13.31 24.44
CA TYR A 305 -13.20 -12.14 25.19
C TYR A 305 -12.21 -11.29 24.38
N ILE A 306 -12.78 -10.42 23.55
CA ILE A 306 -12.03 -9.57 22.62
C ILE A 306 -12.08 -8.10 23.05
N ILE A 307 -10.92 -7.46 23.01
CA ILE A 307 -10.78 -6.01 23.17
C ILE A 307 -10.23 -5.41 21.89
N GLU A 308 -10.97 -4.47 21.33
CA GLU A 308 -10.49 -3.68 20.20
C GLU A 308 -9.38 -2.73 20.65
N GLN A 309 -8.19 -2.93 20.10
CA GLN A 309 -7.01 -2.12 20.33
C GLN A 309 -6.46 -1.60 19.00
N LYS A 310 -6.38 -0.28 18.88
CA LYS A 310 -5.73 0.38 17.75
C LYS A 310 -4.21 0.38 17.92
N GLU A 311 -3.52 0.93 16.94
CA GLU A 311 -2.09 1.18 17.00
C GLU A 311 -1.71 2.00 18.25
N VAL A 312 -0.51 1.80 18.75
CA VAL A 312 0.05 2.53 19.89
C VAL A 312 1.34 3.21 19.45
N TYR A 313 1.38 4.53 19.56
CA TYR A 313 2.47 5.33 19.01
C TYR A 313 3.46 5.86 20.06
N THR A 314 3.17 5.72 21.35
CA THR A 314 4.04 6.20 22.43
C THR A 314 4.31 5.11 23.47
N GLU A 315 5.54 5.07 23.99
CA GLU A 315 5.90 4.18 25.09
C GLU A 315 5.04 4.42 26.34
N LYS A 316 4.69 5.69 26.61
CA LYS A 316 3.82 6.05 27.74
C LYS A 316 2.43 5.42 27.63
N GLU A 317 1.84 5.39 26.42
CA GLU A 317 0.56 4.74 26.18
C GLU A 317 0.68 3.22 26.33
N ALA A 318 1.71 2.61 25.72
CA ALA A 318 1.98 1.18 25.84
C ALA A 318 2.14 0.75 27.29
N LYS A 319 2.89 1.51 28.09
CA LYS A 319 3.06 1.26 29.51
C LYS A 319 1.74 1.28 30.29
N LYS A 320 0.88 2.29 30.06
CA LYS A 320 -0.43 2.36 30.69
C LYS A 320 -1.34 1.20 30.33
N ILE A 321 -1.36 0.80 29.03
CA ILE A 321 -2.11 -0.37 28.58
C ILE A 321 -1.61 -1.63 29.30
N ALA A 322 -0.29 -1.81 29.39
CA ALA A 322 0.30 -2.95 30.07
C ALA A 322 -0.02 -2.96 31.58
N GLU A 323 0.01 -1.80 32.24
CA GLU A 323 -0.40 -1.64 33.65
C GLU A 323 -1.86 -2.10 33.86
N VAL A 324 -2.79 -1.67 33.00
CA VAL A 324 -4.20 -2.09 33.08
C VAL A 324 -4.33 -3.60 32.92
N ILE A 325 -3.63 -4.22 31.96
CA ILE A 325 -3.67 -5.68 31.75
C ILE A 325 -3.11 -6.43 32.96
N CYS A 326 -1.97 -6.00 33.48
CA CYS A 326 -1.30 -6.68 34.61
C CYS A 326 -2.08 -6.54 35.91
N ASN A 327 -2.82 -5.45 36.11
CA ASN A 327 -3.64 -5.22 37.30
C ASN A 327 -4.91 -6.12 37.34
N GLU A 328 -5.37 -6.63 36.20
CA GLU A 328 -6.55 -7.49 36.08
C GLU A 328 -6.21 -9.00 36.10
N ASN A 329 -5.04 -9.37 36.62
CA ASN A 329 -4.60 -10.76 36.85
C ASN A 329 -4.76 -11.69 35.62
N LYS A 330 -4.53 -11.18 34.40
CA LYS A 330 -4.58 -12.01 33.19
C LYS A 330 -3.37 -12.96 33.15
N ARG A 331 -3.64 -14.24 32.87
CA ARG A 331 -2.61 -15.25 32.65
C ARG A 331 -2.08 -15.22 31.20
N LEU A 332 -2.98 -14.91 30.25
CA LEU A 332 -2.70 -15.01 28.82
C LEU A 332 -3.17 -13.76 28.08
N VAL A 333 -2.30 -13.23 27.24
CA VAL A 333 -2.59 -12.15 26.29
C VAL A 333 -2.35 -12.64 24.87
N ILE A 334 -3.36 -12.51 24.02
CA ILE A 334 -3.28 -12.90 22.61
C ILE A 334 -3.41 -11.66 21.72
N PHE A 335 -2.46 -11.47 20.83
CA PHE A 335 -2.57 -10.49 19.77
C PHE A 335 -3.11 -11.16 18.51
N ASN A 336 -4.36 -10.87 18.13
CA ASN A 336 -5.00 -11.35 16.91
C ASN A 336 -4.57 -10.47 15.72
N GLY A 337 -3.54 -10.90 15.00
CA GLY A 337 -2.70 -10.06 14.15
C GLY A 337 -1.67 -9.29 14.97
N PHE A 338 -0.94 -8.35 14.34
CA PHE A 338 0.08 -7.57 15.05
C PHE A 338 0.17 -6.14 14.53
N ALA A 339 -0.37 -5.18 15.27
CA ALA A 339 -0.41 -3.78 14.88
C ALA A 339 0.82 -2.99 15.36
N ILE A 340 1.03 -1.82 14.75
CA ILE A 340 2.11 -0.90 15.10
C ILE A 340 2.04 -0.55 16.58
N GLY A 341 3.17 -0.69 17.28
CA GLY A 341 3.33 -0.35 18.70
C GLY A 341 2.83 -1.41 19.68
N TRP A 342 2.26 -2.53 19.20
CA TRP A 342 1.90 -3.65 20.07
C TRP A 342 3.13 -4.38 20.60
N ASP A 343 4.27 -4.25 19.93
CA ASP A 343 5.58 -4.68 20.44
C ASP A 343 5.94 -3.97 21.76
N ASN A 344 5.63 -2.69 21.87
CA ASN A 344 5.88 -1.94 23.12
C ASN A 344 4.92 -2.39 24.24
N ILE A 345 3.65 -2.71 23.92
CA ILE A 345 2.73 -3.29 24.90
C ILE A 345 3.28 -4.63 25.40
N ALA A 346 3.69 -5.51 24.50
CA ALA A 346 4.21 -6.85 24.84
C ALA A 346 5.47 -6.74 25.73
N LYS A 347 6.41 -5.86 25.39
CA LYS A 347 7.62 -5.57 26.18
C LYS A 347 7.27 -5.07 27.58
N GLU A 348 6.34 -4.12 27.70
CA GLU A 348 5.92 -3.55 28.98
C GLU A 348 5.18 -4.57 29.85
N ILE A 349 4.32 -5.44 29.25
CA ILE A 349 3.69 -6.53 30.00
C ILE A 349 4.77 -7.44 30.63
N LYS A 350 5.73 -7.91 29.83
CA LYS A 350 6.81 -8.78 30.33
C LYS A 350 7.71 -8.07 31.34
N ARG A 351 7.90 -6.76 31.22
CA ARG A 351 8.64 -5.95 32.21
C ARG A 351 7.91 -5.89 33.56
N ILE A 352 6.58 -5.76 33.56
CA ILE A 352 5.75 -5.68 34.77
C ILE A 352 5.54 -7.07 35.38
N ASN A 353 5.14 -8.04 34.54
CA ASN A 353 4.87 -9.41 34.96
C ASN A 353 5.36 -10.42 33.93
N LYS A 354 6.50 -11.07 34.21
CA LYS A 354 7.12 -12.05 33.33
C LYS A 354 6.30 -13.34 33.17
N ASN A 355 5.38 -13.62 34.09
CA ASN A 355 4.58 -14.86 34.09
C ASN A 355 3.39 -14.79 33.13
N ILE A 356 3.00 -13.62 32.67
CA ILE A 356 1.95 -13.50 31.67
C ILE A 356 2.44 -14.11 30.34
N ILE A 357 1.71 -15.08 29.82
CA ILE A 357 1.97 -15.70 28.54
C ILE A 357 1.48 -14.74 27.44
N ILE A 358 2.31 -14.50 26.46
CA ILE A 358 1.97 -13.66 25.30
C ILE A 358 2.01 -14.49 24.03
N LYS A 359 0.89 -14.59 23.34
CA LYS A 359 0.77 -15.29 22.06
C LYS A 359 0.37 -14.35 20.93
N VAL A 360 0.77 -14.67 19.72
CA VAL A 360 0.37 -13.95 18.52
C VAL A 360 -0.34 -14.91 17.59
N LEU A 361 -1.57 -14.60 17.19
CA LEU A 361 -2.26 -15.30 16.11
C LEU A 361 -1.95 -14.59 14.78
N TRP A 362 -1.16 -15.24 13.93
CA TRP A 362 -0.70 -14.68 12.67
C TRP A 362 -1.56 -15.15 11.49
N HIS A 363 -2.06 -14.19 10.72
CA HIS A 363 -2.97 -14.42 9.58
C HIS A 363 -2.32 -14.25 8.20
N GLY A 364 -1.03 -14.00 8.14
CA GLY A 364 -0.29 -13.83 6.89
C GLY A 364 0.35 -15.12 6.39
N SER A 365 0.63 -15.21 5.08
CA SER A 365 1.48 -16.23 4.48
C SER A 365 2.89 -15.70 4.22
N HIS A 366 3.86 -16.56 3.94
CA HIS A 366 5.20 -16.12 3.55
C HIS A 366 5.19 -15.28 2.25
N ALA A 367 4.30 -15.57 1.31
CA ALA A 367 4.16 -14.77 0.09
C ALA A 367 3.73 -13.32 0.38
N LEU A 368 2.95 -13.09 1.45
CA LEU A 368 2.55 -11.75 1.87
C LEU A 368 3.70 -10.95 2.50
N LEU A 369 4.82 -11.58 2.85
CA LEU A 369 6.00 -10.87 3.35
C LEU A 369 6.67 -9.99 2.27
N SER A 370 6.28 -10.11 1.01
CA SER A 370 6.61 -9.13 -0.04
C SER A 370 5.95 -7.76 0.20
N GLU A 371 4.86 -7.72 0.95
CA GLU A 371 4.19 -6.48 1.34
C GLU A 371 4.92 -5.84 2.54
N GLN A 372 5.20 -4.55 2.45
CA GLN A 372 6.00 -3.82 3.44
C GLN A 372 5.46 -3.95 4.87
N TYR A 373 4.13 -3.88 5.03
CA TYR A 373 3.50 -3.98 6.35
C TYR A 373 3.69 -5.36 6.97
N ASP A 374 3.37 -6.42 6.21
CA ASP A 374 3.48 -7.80 6.68
C ASP A 374 4.94 -8.15 7.02
N TRP A 375 5.91 -7.69 6.20
CA TRP A 375 7.34 -7.86 6.45
C TRP A 375 7.78 -7.25 7.77
N VAL A 376 7.41 -5.99 8.03
CA VAL A 376 7.78 -5.28 9.26
C VAL A 376 7.13 -5.91 10.48
N ALA A 377 5.84 -6.24 10.42
CA ALA A 377 5.13 -6.87 11.52
C ALA A 377 5.72 -8.25 11.84
N PHE A 378 5.96 -9.07 10.83
CA PHE A 378 6.51 -10.42 11.01
C PHE A 378 7.93 -10.39 11.59
N ASN A 379 8.84 -9.55 11.08
CA ASN A 379 10.18 -9.40 11.66
C ASN A 379 10.13 -8.94 13.11
N THR A 380 9.24 -8.00 13.44
CA THR A 380 9.06 -7.55 14.82
C THR A 380 8.61 -8.69 15.73
N ILE A 381 7.66 -9.52 15.29
CA ILE A 381 7.20 -10.70 16.01
C ILE A 381 8.37 -11.68 16.24
N MET A 382 9.15 -11.95 15.20
CA MET A 382 10.30 -12.87 15.27
C MET A 382 11.38 -12.37 16.24
N ASP A 383 11.66 -11.08 16.26
CA ASP A 383 12.61 -10.49 17.21
C ASP A 383 12.10 -10.60 18.65
N LEU A 384 10.80 -10.37 18.87
CA LEU A 384 10.17 -10.52 20.20
C LEU A 384 10.16 -11.97 20.66
N TYR A 385 9.96 -12.92 19.76
CA TYR A 385 10.04 -14.35 20.07
C TYR A 385 11.46 -14.76 20.49
N LYS A 386 12.48 -14.37 19.71
CA LYS A 386 13.88 -14.61 20.07
C LYS A 386 14.25 -13.99 21.42
N ALA A 387 13.67 -12.82 21.73
CA ALA A 387 13.83 -12.15 23.02
C ALA A 387 12.99 -12.75 24.15
N LYS A 388 12.25 -13.85 23.92
CA LYS A 388 11.34 -14.51 24.89
C LYS A 388 10.26 -13.56 25.46
N ILE A 389 9.83 -12.59 24.65
CA ILE A 389 8.71 -11.70 24.97
C ILE A 389 7.41 -12.30 24.44
N ILE A 390 7.42 -12.89 23.25
CA ILE A 390 6.34 -13.71 22.72
C ILE A 390 6.68 -15.17 23.01
N ASP A 391 5.73 -15.91 23.57
CA ASP A 391 5.93 -17.28 24.04
C ASP A 391 5.51 -18.32 22.98
N GLU A 392 4.52 -17.99 22.13
CA GLU A 392 3.97 -18.92 21.13
C GLU A 392 3.35 -18.18 19.94
N PHE A 393 3.38 -18.82 18.76
CA PHE A 393 2.63 -18.39 17.57
C PHE A 393 1.45 -19.31 17.29
N GLY A 394 0.26 -18.76 17.15
CA GLY A 394 -0.84 -19.39 16.43
C GLY A 394 -0.70 -19.09 14.94
N LEU A 395 -0.72 -20.11 14.11
CA LEU A 395 -0.62 -19.99 12.65
C LEU A 395 -1.86 -20.60 12.00
N VAL A 396 -2.55 -19.82 11.17
CA VAL A 396 -3.76 -20.28 10.46
C VAL A 396 -3.44 -20.95 9.12
N LYS A 397 -2.20 -20.80 8.61
CA LYS A 397 -1.74 -21.48 7.40
C LYS A 397 -1.00 -22.76 7.77
N LYS A 398 -1.53 -23.92 7.31
CA LYS A 398 -1.02 -25.23 7.65
C LYS A 398 0.46 -25.41 7.26
N SER A 399 0.84 -25.04 6.03
CA SER A 399 2.23 -25.17 5.56
C SER A 399 3.22 -24.29 6.34
N MET A 400 2.80 -23.14 6.86
CA MET A 400 3.64 -22.34 7.76
C MET A 400 3.79 -23.01 9.12
N TYR A 401 2.70 -23.52 9.67
CA TYR A 401 2.76 -24.28 10.92
C TYR A 401 3.75 -25.45 10.80
N ASP A 402 3.63 -26.29 9.75
CA ASP A 402 4.51 -27.43 9.54
C ASP A 402 5.98 -26.99 9.42
N PHE A 403 6.25 -25.90 8.69
CA PHE A 403 7.59 -25.33 8.57
C PHE A 403 8.16 -24.88 9.91
N TYR A 404 7.43 -24.08 10.69
CA TYR A 404 7.94 -23.56 11.97
C TYR A 404 8.04 -24.65 13.02
N GLN A 405 7.13 -25.62 13.03
CA GLN A 405 7.21 -26.79 13.89
C GLN A 405 8.49 -27.60 13.57
N ALA A 406 8.78 -27.86 12.31
CA ALA A 406 9.99 -28.55 11.87
C ALA A 406 11.28 -27.79 12.22
N LYS A 407 11.20 -26.44 12.35
CA LYS A 407 12.30 -25.59 12.82
C LYS A 407 12.43 -25.51 14.35
N GLY A 408 11.57 -26.20 15.10
CA GLY A 408 11.59 -26.20 16.57
C GLY A 408 11.00 -24.97 17.24
N PHE A 409 10.17 -24.19 16.52
CA PHE A 409 9.45 -23.09 17.13
C PHE A 409 8.26 -23.58 17.94
N ASN A 410 7.93 -22.87 19.02
CA ASN A 410 6.70 -23.12 19.77
C ASN A 410 5.51 -22.53 19.01
N VAL A 411 4.78 -23.37 18.29
CA VAL A 411 3.69 -22.99 17.40
C VAL A 411 2.47 -23.88 17.58
N SER A 412 1.28 -23.32 17.35
CA SER A 412 0.01 -24.04 17.27
C SER A 412 -0.65 -23.79 15.91
N PHE A 413 -1.23 -24.84 15.31
CA PHE A 413 -2.07 -24.71 14.14
C PHE A 413 -3.49 -24.34 14.58
N ILE A 414 -3.99 -23.20 14.12
CA ILE A 414 -5.31 -22.68 14.47
C ILE A 414 -6.22 -22.75 13.26
N MET A 415 -7.31 -23.46 13.40
CA MET A 415 -8.35 -23.58 12.39
C MET A 415 -9.45 -22.55 12.68
N ASN A 416 -9.82 -21.78 11.67
CA ASN A 416 -10.84 -20.75 11.82
C ASN A 416 -12.22 -21.40 12.07
N SER A 417 -12.92 -20.95 13.09
CA SER A 417 -14.31 -21.35 13.32
C SER A 417 -15.24 -20.75 12.27
N ILE A 418 -16.35 -21.44 12.02
CA ILE A 418 -17.42 -20.96 11.18
C ILE A 418 -18.62 -20.74 12.10
N ASN A 419 -18.99 -19.48 12.29
CA ASN A 419 -20.15 -19.14 13.09
C ASN A 419 -21.06 -18.18 12.31
N ILE A 420 -22.10 -18.73 11.69
CA ILE A 420 -23.16 -17.98 11.03
C ILE A 420 -24.48 -18.37 11.66
N ASP A 421 -25.05 -17.45 12.44
CA ASP A 421 -26.35 -17.65 13.04
C ASP A 421 -27.45 -17.70 11.97
N ASN A 422 -28.19 -18.81 11.93
CA ASN A 422 -29.29 -19.01 11.02
C ASN A 422 -28.94 -18.68 9.54
N PRO A 423 -28.12 -19.51 8.86
CA PRO A 423 -27.73 -19.27 7.47
C PRO A 423 -28.92 -19.17 6.50
N GLU A 424 -30.06 -19.80 6.84
CA GLU A 424 -31.26 -19.79 6.00
C GLU A 424 -31.86 -18.38 5.81
N LYS A 425 -31.62 -17.45 6.75
CA LYS A 425 -32.10 -16.05 6.64
C LYS A 425 -31.49 -15.28 5.47
N TYR A 426 -30.38 -15.78 4.89
CA TYR A 426 -29.72 -15.16 3.75
C TYR A 426 -30.16 -15.73 2.39
N LYS A 427 -30.85 -16.89 2.40
CA LYS A 427 -31.36 -17.48 1.17
C LYS A 427 -32.52 -16.65 0.62
N THR A 428 -32.45 -16.29 -0.64
CA THR A 428 -33.52 -15.62 -1.37
C THR A 428 -34.10 -16.56 -2.41
N GLU A 429 -35.39 -16.42 -2.74
CA GLU A 429 -35.98 -17.09 -3.88
C GLU A 429 -35.25 -16.57 -5.15
N LYS A 430 -34.63 -17.49 -5.88
CA LYS A 430 -33.94 -17.15 -7.12
C LYS A 430 -34.95 -17.15 -8.26
N VAL A 431 -35.05 -16.04 -8.96
CA VAL A 431 -35.79 -15.97 -10.23
C VAL A 431 -34.90 -16.57 -11.31
N ASP A 432 -35.33 -17.68 -11.88
CA ASP A 432 -34.66 -18.26 -13.05
C ASP A 432 -34.92 -17.36 -14.26
N ASN A 433 -33.88 -16.64 -14.67
CA ASN A 433 -33.89 -15.79 -15.86
C ASN A 433 -32.91 -16.29 -16.95
N GLY A 434 -32.46 -17.54 -16.85
CA GLY A 434 -31.50 -18.14 -17.77
C GLY A 434 -30.07 -17.62 -17.63
N LYS A 435 -29.78 -16.82 -16.60
CA LYS A 435 -28.45 -16.27 -16.33
C LYS A 435 -27.79 -16.98 -15.16
N ILE A 436 -26.47 -17.20 -15.25
CA ILE A 436 -25.65 -17.81 -14.20
C ILE A 436 -24.96 -16.69 -13.42
N LYS A 437 -25.32 -16.49 -12.16
CA LYS A 437 -24.68 -15.49 -11.30
C LYS A 437 -23.44 -16.05 -10.63
N ILE A 438 -22.29 -15.41 -10.88
CA ILE A 438 -20.98 -15.82 -10.38
C ILE A 438 -20.40 -14.72 -9.51
N GLY A 439 -20.19 -15.01 -8.23
CA GLY A 439 -19.65 -14.06 -7.26
C GLY A 439 -18.12 -14.05 -7.27
N LEU A 440 -17.52 -12.85 -7.25
CA LEU A 440 -16.08 -12.64 -7.09
C LEU A 440 -15.85 -11.68 -5.91
N TYR A 441 -15.50 -12.20 -4.75
CA TYR A 441 -15.34 -11.42 -3.52
C TYR A 441 -13.89 -11.43 -3.06
N SER A 442 -13.12 -10.46 -3.54
CA SER A 442 -11.71 -10.29 -3.19
C SER A 442 -11.44 -8.92 -2.59
N SER A 443 -10.51 -8.84 -1.64
CA SER A 443 -10.14 -7.56 -1.04
C SER A 443 -9.13 -6.81 -1.92
N GLY A 444 -9.64 -5.98 -2.84
CA GLY A 444 -8.84 -5.06 -3.66
C GLY A 444 -8.04 -5.71 -4.81
N ASP A 445 -7.20 -4.88 -5.47
CA ASP A 445 -6.39 -5.24 -6.66
C ASP A 445 -5.08 -5.97 -6.35
N ARG A 446 -4.94 -6.55 -5.18
CA ARG A 446 -3.70 -7.25 -4.83
C ARG A 446 -3.50 -8.44 -5.79
N TRP A 447 -2.31 -8.56 -6.38
CA TRP A 447 -1.97 -9.62 -7.33
C TRP A 447 -2.26 -11.02 -6.77
N VAL A 448 -2.07 -11.23 -5.46
CA VAL A 448 -2.34 -12.50 -4.77
C VAL A 448 -3.79 -12.94 -4.86
N LYS A 449 -4.74 -12.04 -5.14
CA LYS A 449 -6.16 -12.36 -5.26
C LYS A 449 -6.54 -12.92 -6.63
N ASN A 450 -5.63 -12.90 -7.60
CA ASN A 450 -5.80 -13.55 -8.90
C ASN A 450 -7.11 -13.17 -9.64
N SER A 451 -7.58 -11.94 -9.44
CA SER A 451 -8.90 -11.52 -9.91
C SER A 451 -9.05 -11.63 -11.43
N PHE A 452 -8.01 -11.27 -12.19
CA PHE A 452 -8.10 -11.21 -13.64
C PHE A 452 -8.22 -12.59 -14.32
N ASN A 453 -7.54 -13.64 -13.82
CA ASN A 453 -7.71 -15.00 -14.32
C ASN A 453 -9.12 -15.53 -14.01
N GLN A 454 -9.68 -15.19 -12.84
CA GLN A 454 -11.06 -15.56 -12.48
C GLN A 454 -12.08 -14.86 -13.38
N ILE A 455 -11.92 -13.55 -13.65
CA ILE A 455 -12.78 -12.80 -14.60
C ILE A 455 -12.69 -13.42 -16.00
N SER A 456 -11.49 -13.76 -16.46
CA SER A 456 -11.28 -14.39 -17.77
C SER A 456 -11.95 -15.77 -17.85
N ALA A 457 -11.99 -16.52 -16.76
CA ALA A 457 -12.70 -17.81 -16.72
C ALA A 457 -14.23 -17.61 -16.77
N VAL A 458 -14.77 -16.58 -16.12
CA VAL A 458 -16.19 -16.20 -16.19
C VAL A 458 -16.58 -15.84 -17.62
N ALA A 459 -15.72 -15.14 -18.36
CA ALA A 459 -15.94 -14.77 -19.76
C ALA A 459 -16.18 -15.97 -20.71
N LEU A 460 -15.74 -17.17 -20.31
CA LEU A 460 -15.91 -18.40 -21.06
C LEU A 460 -17.20 -19.17 -20.70
N ILE A 461 -18.07 -18.59 -19.89
CA ILE A 461 -19.32 -19.20 -19.46
C ILE A 461 -20.48 -18.43 -20.10
N GLU A 462 -21.27 -19.12 -20.91
CA GLU A 462 -22.44 -18.53 -21.56
C GLU A 462 -23.46 -18.03 -20.51
N ASN A 463 -24.04 -16.86 -20.79
CA ASN A 463 -25.03 -16.20 -19.94
C ASN A 463 -24.53 -15.90 -18.51
N ALA A 464 -23.22 -15.81 -18.30
CA ALA A 464 -22.70 -15.45 -16.98
C ALA A 464 -22.94 -13.97 -16.66
N VAL A 465 -23.32 -13.70 -15.40
CA VAL A 465 -23.34 -12.37 -14.79
C VAL A 465 -22.41 -12.39 -13.59
N MET A 466 -21.41 -11.52 -13.59
CA MET A 466 -20.47 -11.43 -12.47
C MET A 466 -20.98 -10.47 -11.39
N ASP A 467 -20.95 -10.88 -10.13
CA ASP A 467 -21.16 -10.02 -8.96
C ASP A 467 -19.84 -9.85 -8.20
N ALA A 468 -19.21 -8.67 -8.29
CA ALA A 468 -17.90 -8.41 -7.72
C ALA A 468 -17.92 -7.36 -6.60
N ILE A 469 -17.24 -7.65 -5.47
CA ILE A 469 -17.11 -6.72 -4.33
C ILE A 469 -15.70 -6.85 -3.71
N PRO A 470 -14.96 -5.75 -3.62
CA PRO A 470 -15.23 -4.46 -4.28
C PRO A 470 -14.99 -4.56 -5.79
N ILE A 471 -15.84 -3.89 -6.55
CA ILE A 471 -15.60 -3.71 -7.98
C ILE A 471 -14.84 -2.39 -8.19
N ASN A 472 -13.75 -2.42 -8.95
CA ASN A 472 -12.93 -1.26 -9.26
C ASN A 472 -12.84 -1.01 -10.76
N GLU A 473 -12.22 0.09 -11.17
CA GLU A 473 -12.11 0.49 -12.56
C GLU A 473 -11.46 -0.57 -13.47
N LYS A 474 -10.44 -1.29 -12.97
CA LYS A 474 -9.79 -2.36 -13.75
C LYS A 474 -10.71 -3.56 -13.92
N THR A 475 -11.42 -3.95 -12.86
CA THR A 475 -12.41 -5.03 -12.90
C THR A 475 -13.54 -4.70 -13.89
N LYS A 476 -14.10 -3.47 -13.80
CA LYS A 476 -15.12 -2.99 -14.76
C LYS A 476 -14.60 -3.06 -16.19
N LYS A 477 -13.39 -2.53 -16.41
CA LYS A 477 -12.78 -2.52 -17.75
C LYS A 477 -12.55 -3.92 -18.33
N MET A 478 -12.13 -4.88 -17.51
CA MET A 478 -12.00 -6.27 -17.94
C MET A 478 -13.35 -6.88 -18.31
N CYS A 479 -14.41 -6.61 -17.55
CA CYS A 479 -15.76 -7.06 -17.88
C CYS A 479 -16.24 -6.46 -19.21
N GLU A 480 -16.00 -5.17 -19.46
CA GLU A 480 -16.32 -4.50 -20.72
C GLU A 480 -15.55 -5.10 -21.90
N ILE A 481 -14.23 -5.37 -21.73
CA ILE A 481 -13.40 -5.97 -22.81
C ILE A 481 -13.89 -7.38 -23.19
N PHE A 482 -14.35 -8.15 -22.21
CA PHE A 482 -14.83 -9.52 -22.41
C PHE A 482 -16.35 -9.64 -22.55
N GLU A 483 -17.06 -8.51 -22.64
CA GLU A 483 -18.51 -8.43 -22.79
C GLU A 483 -19.28 -9.18 -21.70
N ILE A 484 -18.74 -9.21 -20.45
CA ILE A 484 -19.38 -9.83 -19.29
C ILE A 484 -20.35 -8.82 -18.68
N GLU A 485 -21.61 -9.20 -18.52
CA GLU A 485 -22.55 -8.45 -17.70
C GLU A 485 -22.11 -8.50 -16.23
N TYR A 486 -22.09 -7.37 -15.54
CA TYR A 486 -21.62 -7.31 -14.17
C TYR A 486 -22.48 -6.44 -13.26
N THR A 487 -22.45 -6.80 -11.98
CA THR A 487 -22.95 -6.01 -10.85
C THR A 487 -21.86 -5.90 -9.79
N GLY A 488 -22.01 -4.98 -8.86
CA GLY A 488 -21.05 -4.87 -7.75
C GLY A 488 -21.10 -3.52 -7.06
N GLU A 489 -20.28 -3.36 -6.02
CA GLU A 489 -20.13 -2.14 -5.24
C GLU A 489 -18.64 -1.81 -5.05
N GLU A 490 -18.30 -0.50 -5.02
CA GLU A 490 -16.90 -0.03 -4.95
C GLU A 490 -16.29 -0.14 -3.54
N GLY A 491 -17.06 -0.45 -2.54
CA GLY A 491 -16.61 -0.51 -1.14
C GLY A 491 -16.70 -1.91 -0.53
N ASN A 492 -16.17 -2.04 0.68
CA ASN A 492 -16.35 -3.24 1.47
C ASN A 492 -17.72 -3.23 2.14
N LEU A 493 -18.42 -4.34 2.08
CA LEU A 493 -19.71 -4.55 2.76
C LEU A 493 -19.51 -5.01 4.21
N LYS A 494 -20.53 -4.77 5.04
CA LYS A 494 -20.64 -5.46 6.31
C LYS A 494 -20.92 -6.95 6.10
N ARG A 495 -20.53 -7.80 7.07
CA ARG A 495 -20.64 -9.27 6.93
C ARG A 495 -22.05 -9.73 6.53
N ASP A 496 -23.08 -9.18 7.15
CA ASP A 496 -24.48 -9.53 6.85
C ASP A 496 -24.90 -9.17 5.42
N GLU A 497 -24.47 -8.04 4.92
CA GLU A 497 -24.74 -7.58 3.54
C GLU A 497 -23.98 -8.45 2.54
N LEU A 498 -22.71 -8.77 2.84
CA LEU A 498 -21.88 -9.66 2.03
C LEU A 498 -22.49 -11.05 1.95
N LEU A 499 -22.95 -11.62 3.07
CA LEU A 499 -23.58 -12.94 3.09
C LEU A 499 -24.87 -13.00 2.24
N ARG A 500 -25.67 -11.93 2.20
CA ARG A 500 -26.84 -11.86 1.29
C ARG A 500 -26.41 -11.86 -0.17
N ARG A 501 -25.35 -11.16 -0.51
CA ARG A 501 -24.81 -11.15 -1.88
C ARG A 501 -24.27 -12.53 -2.26
N ILE A 502 -23.44 -13.13 -1.41
CA ILE A 502 -22.91 -14.49 -1.59
C ILE A 502 -24.05 -15.50 -1.80
N ALA A 503 -25.11 -15.45 -1.00
CA ALA A 503 -26.24 -16.36 -1.06
C ALA A 503 -27.07 -16.22 -2.36
N ASN A 504 -27.04 -15.05 -3.00
CA ASN A 504 -27.81 -14.76 -4.22
C ASN A 504 -27.12 -15.27 -5.51
N ASN A 505 -25.91 -15.77 -5.42
CA ASN A 505 -25.16 -16.31 -6.57
C ASN A 505 -25.44 -17.81 -6.77
N ASP A 506 -25.13 -18.32 -7.94
CA ASP A 506 -25.20 -19.75 -8.24
C ASP A 506 -23.91 -20.44 -7.83
N ILE A 507 -22.79 -19.75 -7.96
CA ILE A 507 -21.45 -20.16 -7.54
C ILE A 507 -20.62 -18.93 -7.17
N ASN A 508 -19.65 -19.08 -6.26
CA ASN A 508 -18.70 -18.04 -5.91
C ASN A 508 -17.28 -18.48 -6.23
N LEU A 509 -16.40 -17.51 -6.47
CA LEU A 509 -14.99 -17.73 -6.80
C LEU A 509 -14.08 -17.12 -5.73
N TYR A 510 -13.07 -17.86 -5.35
CA TYR A 510 -11.99 -17.43 -4.46
C TYR A 510 -10.66 -18.14 -4.82
N VAL A 511 -10.35 -18.19 -6.12
CA VAL A 511 -9.15 -18.84 -6.64
C VAL A 511 -7.97 -17.87 -6.56
N THR A 512 -7.36 -17.79 -5.39
CA THR A 512 -6.25 -16.87 -5.08
C THR A 512 -4.90 -17.58 -5.24
N PHE A 513 -3.81 -16.84 -5.49
CA PHE A 513 -2.45 -17.42 -5.54
C PHE A 513 -1.90 -17.76 -4.15
N THR A 514 -2.35 -17.08 -3.11
CA THR A 514 -1.99 -17.42 -1.73
C THR A 514 -3.04 -16.92 -0.75
N GLU A 515 -3.39 -17.78 0.17
CA GLU A 515 -4.25 -17.51 1.32
C GLU A 515 -3.76 -18.31 2.53
N CYS A 516 -4.35 -18.00 3.68
CA CYS A 516 -4.06 -18.74 4.90
C CYS A 516 -5.23 -19.64 5.29
N ALA A 517 -6.35 -19.01 5.64
CA ALA A 517 -7.60 -19.67 5.98
C ALA A 517 -8.76 -18.71 5.66
N PRO A 518 -9.13 -18.57 4.36
CA PRO A 518 -10.13 -17.58 3.92
C PRO A 518 -11.52 -17.93 4.41
N LEU A 519 -12.30 -16.93 4.86
CA LEU A 519 -13.67 -17.16 5.32
C LEU A 519 -14.66 -17.32 4.15
N ILE A 520 -14.48 -16.63 3.04
CA ILE A 520 -15.42 -16.59 1.91
C ILE A 520 -15.84 -17.99 1.41
N PRO A 521 -14.92 -18.96 1.20
CA PRO A 521 -15.33 -20.29 0.77
C PRO A 521 -16.27 -20.99 1.77
N LEU A 522 -15.99 -20.85 3.06
CA LEU A 522 -16.79 -21.46 4.11
C LEU A 522 -18.12 -20.73 4.28
N GLU A 523 -18.12 -19.41 4.28
CA GLU A 523 -19.32 -18.58 4.34
C GLU A 523 -20.26 -18.85 3.15
N SER A 524 -19.70 -19.05 1.96
CA SER A 524 -20.44 -19.40 0.76
C SER A 524 -21.17 -20.73 0.90
N LEU A 525 -20.47 -21.77 1.36
CA LEU A 525 -21.04 -23.10 1.56
C LEU A 525 -22.07 -23.10 2.69
N GLU A 526 -21.89 -22.30 3.74
CA GLU A 526 -22.88 -22.14 4.83
C GLU A 526 -24.23 -21.59 4.31
N VAL A 527 -24.19 -20.63 3.41
CA VAL A 527 -25.42 -20.06 2.83
C VAL A 527 -25.93 -20.86 1.62
N GLY A 528 -25.35 -22.04 1.33
CA GLY A 528 -25.83 -22.98 0.33
C GLY A 528 -25.33 -22.71 -1.10
N VAL A 529 -24.22 -22.02 -1.25
CA VAL A 529 -23.61 -21.73 -2.56
C VAL A 529 -22.20 -22.33 -2.63
N PRO A 530 -21.87 -23.18 -3.63
CA PRO A 530 -20.51 -23.65 -3.84
C PRO A 530 -19.53 -22.50 -4.05
N CYS A 531 -18.27 -22.67 -3.59
CA CYS A 531 -17.22 -21.71 -3.83
C CYS A 531 -15.97 -22.42 -4.36
N ILE A 532 -15.51 -22.02 -5.54
CA ILE A 532 -14.27 -22.54 -6.12
C ILE A 532 -13.09 -21.84 -5.46
N THR A 533 -12.09 -22.62 -5.04
CA THR A 533 -10.89 -22.13 -4.34
C THR A 533 -9.61 -22.59 -5.04
N GLY A 534 -8.48 -21.93 -4.74
CA GLY A 534 -7.15 -22.44 -5.08
C GLY A 534 -6.68 -23.49 -4.06
N ASP A 535 -5.62 -24.22 -4.44
CA ASP A 535 -4.96 -25.24 -3.60
C ASP A 535 -3.85 -24.58 -2.74
N ASN A 536 -4.22 -23.61 -1.93
CA ASN A 536 -3.26 -22.84 -1.14
C ASN A 536 -3.67 -22.67 0.33
N HIS A 537 -4.66 -23.42 0.79
CA HIS A 537 -5.12 -23.51 2.17
C HIS A 537 -5.52 -24.95 2.51
N HIS A 538 -5.76 -25.25 3.76
CA HIS A 538 -6.02 -26.62 4.25
C HIS A 538 -7.46 -27.12 4.09
N TYR A 539 -8.38 -26.30 3.56
CA TYR A 539 -9.77 -26.72 3.41
C TYR A 539 -9.90 -27.79 2.33
N PHE A 540 -10.71 -28.80 2.63
CA PHE A 540 -11.06 -29.90 1.74
C PHE A 540 -9.92 -30.86 1.38
N GLU A 541 -8.68 -30.60 1.80
CA GLU A 541 -7.50 -31.45 1.55
C GLU A 541 -7.78 -32.92 1.93
N GLY A 542 -7.56 -33.84 0.99
CA GLY A 542 -7.80 -35.28 1.16
C GLY A 542 -9.28 -35.69 1.28
N THR A 543 -10.21 -34.79 0.97
CA THR A 543 -11.66 -35.08 1.00
C THR A 543 -12.28 -35.12 -0.40
N GLU A 544 -13.47 -35.72 -0.52
CA GLU A 544 -14.21 -35.76 -1.79
C GLU A 544 -14.56 -34.33 -2.28
N LEU A 545 -14.69 -33.32 -1.40
CA LEU A 545 -14.96 -31.93 -1.76
C LEU A 545 -13.83 -31.30 -2.57
N GLU A 546 -12.58 -31.69 -2.35
CA GLU A 546 -11.43 -31.20 -3.09
C GLU A 546 -11.61 -31.37 -4.61
N LYS A 547 -12.12 -32.53 -5.04
CA LYS A 547 -12.40 -32.82 -6.44
C LYS A 547 -13.34 -31.81 -7.07
N TYR A 548 -14.33 -31.30 -6.33
CA TYR A 548 -15.37 -30.42 -6.85
C TYR A 548 -14.99 -28.93 -6.74
N LEU A 549 -14.22 -28.54 -5.72
CA LEU A 549 -14.07 -27.13 -5.33
C LEU A 549 -12.66 -26.59 -5.50
N VAL A 550 -11.61 -27.41 -5.54
CA VAL A 550 -10.24 -26.95 -5.54
C VAL A 550 -9.64 -26.95 -6.93
N VAL A 551 -9.05 -25.82 -7.32
CA VAL A 551 -8.24 -25.62 -8.54
C VAL A 551 -6.78 -25.79 -8.15
N THR A 552 -6.05 -26.63 -8.87
CA THR A 552 -4.64 -26.95 -8.57
C THR A 552 -3.64 -26.08 -9.34
N LYS A 553 -4.09 -25.39 -10.39
CA LYS A 553 -3.30 -24.42 -11.17
C LYS A 553 -4.09 -23.12 -11.24
N GLU A 554 -3.88 -22.27 -10.27
CA GLU A 554 -4.69 -21.06 -10.04
C GLU A 554 -4.57 -20.03 -11.16
N ASP A 555 -3.52 -20.09 -11.99
CA ASP A 555 -3.33 -19.27 -13.19
C ASP A 555 -3.92 -19.87 -14.46
N ASN A 556 -4.44 -21.10 -14.41
CA ASN A 556 -5.04 -21.78 -15.55
C ASN A 556 -6.52 -21.44 -15.68
N ILE A 557 -6.83 -20.48 -16.55
CA ILE A 557 -8.19 -19.99 -16.84
C ILE A 557 -9.14 -21.13 -17.23
N ILE A 558 -8.66 -22.09 -18.03
CA ILE A 558 -9.49 -23.22 -18.51
C ILE A 558 -9.81 -24.18 -17.35
N GLU A 559 -8.86 -24.44 -16.45
CA GLU A 559 -9.11 -25.25 -15.26
C GLU A 559 -10.15 -24.58 -14.35
N ILE A 560 -10.02 -23.27 -14.10
CA ILE A 560 -10.99 -22.50 -13.31
C ILE A 560 -12.38 -22.62 -13.96
N LYS A 561 -12.50 -22.35 -15.27
CA LYS A 561 -13.77 -22.47 -16.02
C LYS A 561 -14.37 -23.87 -15.91
N ASN A 562 -13.59 -24.91 -16.12
CA ASN A 562 -14.06 -26.29 -16.06
C ASN A 562 -14.53 -26.66 -14.65
N LYS A 563 -13.83 -26.18 -13.61
CA LYS A 563 -14.22 -26.38 -12.21
C LYS A 563 -15.54 -25.67 -11.88
N ILE A 564 -15.78 -24.46 -12.41
CA ILE A 564 -17.05 -23.75 -12.25
C ILE A 564 -18.20 -24.58 -12.81
N VAL A 565 -18.09 -25.02 -14.08
CA VAL A 565 -19.14 -25.83 -14.75
C VAL A 565 -19.39 -27.11 -13.97
N TYR A 566 -18.32 -27.83 -13.60
CA TYR A 566 -18.43 -29.09 -12.88
C TYR A 566 -19.09 -28.92 -11.49
N ALA A 567 -18.80 -27.82 -10.79
CA ALA A 567 -19.43 -27.55 -9.50
C ALA A 567 -20.90 -27.14 -9.63
N LEU A 568 -21.29 -26.41 -10.67
CA LEU A 568 -22.68 -26.07 -10.97
C LEU A 568 -23.52 -27.33 -11.21
N GLU A 569 -23.01 -28.27 -12.01
CA GLU A 569 -23.66 -29.55 -12.32
C GLU A 569 -23.81 -30.46 -11.07
N ASN A 570 -22.90 -30.32 -10.11
CA ASN A 570 -22.83 -31.17 -8.90
C ASN A 570 -23.23 -30.44 -7.61
N LYS A 571 -23.90 -29.29 -7.68
CA LYS A 571 -24.21 -28.44 -6.53
C LYS A 571 -24.86 -29.19 -5.36
N ALA A 572 -25.87 -30.00 -5.64
CA ALA A 572 -26.57 -30.77 -4.58
C ALA A 572 -25.62 -31.73 -3.85
N LYS A 573 -24.76 -32.42 -4.59
CA LYS A 573 -23.77 -33.35 -4.03
C LYS A 573 -22.72 -32.62 -3.20
N ILE A 574 -22.23 -31.47 -3.67
CA ILE A 574 -21.27 -30.63 -2.95
C ILE A 574 -21.85 -30.22 -1.57
N LEU A 575 -23.09 -29.75 -1.56
CA LEU A 575 -23.73 -29.30 -0.32
C LEU A 575 -24.02 -30.45 0.65
N GLU A 576 -24.32 -31.65 0.15
CA GLU A 576 -24.43 -32.86 0.98
C GLU A 576 -23.09 -33.23 1.62
N LEU A 577 -22.01 -33.26 0.82
CA LEU A 577 -20.66 -33.55 1.29
C LEU A 577 -20.18 -32.50 2.30
N TYR A 578 -20.47 -31.22 2.05
CA TYR A 578 -20.13 -30.13 2.96
C TYR A 578 -20.78 -30.29 4.33
N LYS A 579 -22.07 -30.66 4.39
CA LYS A 579 -22.77 -30.91 5.67
C LYS A 579 -22.06 -31.96 6.52
N LYS A 580 -21.55 -33.03 5.89
CA LYS A 580 -20.79 -34.09 6.58
C LYS A 580 -19.42 -33.61 7.04
N TRP A 581 -18.67 -32.99 6.11
CA TRP A 581 -17.33 -32.44 6.36
C TRP A 581 -17.34 -31.38 7.49
N LYS A 582 -18.33 -30.48 7.50
CA LYS A 582 -18.46 -29.40 8.48
C LYS A 582 -18.48 -29.90 9.91
N LEU A 583 -19.16 -31.00 10.19
CA LEU A 583 -19.28 -31.54 11.55
C LEU A 583 -17.92 -31.91 12.15
N ASP A 584 -17.05 -32.54 11.37
CA ASP A 584 -15.69 -32.88 11.79
C ASP A 584 -14.80 -31.63 11.84
N TYR A 585 -14.94 -30.74 10.85
CA TYR A 585 -14.17 -29.50 10.79
C TYR A 585 -14.41 -28.61 12.02
N ILE A 586 -15.66 -28.36 12.40
CA ILE A 586 -16.00 -27.52 13.57
C ILE A 586 -15.39 -28.12 14.85
N LYS A 587 -15.45 -29.43 15.00
CA LYS A 587 -14.86 -30.12 16.15
C LYS A 587 -13.36 -29.91 16.25
N LYS A 588 -12.65 -30.04 15.12
CA LYS A 588 -11.21 -29.80 15.03
C LYS A 588 -10.86 -28.35 15.27
N ALA A 589 -11.61 -27.42 14.68
CA ALA A 589 -11.41 -25.98 14.85
C ALA A 589 -11.56 -25.59 16.32
N LYS A 590 -12.66 -25.98 16.98
CA LYS A 590 -12.90 -25.72 18.39
C LYS A 590 -11.75 -26.26 19.26
N LYS A 591 -11.34 -27.51 19.03
CA LYS A 591 -10.22 -28.11 19.76
C LYS A 591 -8.92 -27.33 19.55
N SER A 592 -8.60 -26.89 18.32
CA SER A 592 -7.39 -26.12 18.05
C SER A 592 -7.30 -24.81 18.83
N ILE A 593 -8.46 -24.17 19.04
CA ILE A 593 -8.58 -22.93 19.82
C ILE A 593 -8.47 -23.23 21.32
N GLU A 594 -9.16 -24.26 21.82
CA GLU A 594 -9.06 -24.69 23.22
C GLU A 594 -7.62 -25.05 23.60
N ASP A 595 -6.93 -25.81 22.75
CA ASP A 595 -5.53 -26.18 22.93
C ASP A 595 -4.60 -24.93 22.93
N PHE A 596 -4.89 -23.94 22.08
CA PHE A 596 -4.16 -22.67 22.04
C PHE A 596 -4.39 -21.79 23.27
N LEU A 597 -5.57 -21.85 23.86
CA LEU A 597 -5.90 -21.11 25.10
C LEU A 597 -5.35 -21.79 26.36
N SER A 598 -5.27 -23.12 26.37
CA SER A 598 -4.89 -23.90 27.56
C SER A 598 -3.36 -23.96 27.80
N LYS A 599 -2.56 -23.95 26.75
CA LYS A 599 -1.09 -23.94 26.84
C LYS A 599 -0.59 -22.59 27.26
#